data_aa9715612c81136869c36fe4c5af249b
#
_entry.id   aa9715612c81136869c36fe4c5af249b
#
_cell.length_a   1.000
_cell.length_b   1.000
_cell.length_c   1.000
_cell.angle_alpha   90.00
_cell.angle_beta   90.00
_cell.angle_gamma   90.00
#
_symmetry.space_group_name_H-M   'P 1'
#
loop_
_entity.id
_entity.type
_entity.pdbx_description
1 polymer ?
#
loop_
_entity_poly.entity_id
_entity_poly.type
_entity_poly.pdbx_seq_one_letter_code
_entity_poly.pdbx_strand_id
1 'polypeptide(L)'
;MSWFLIGAQTKLATNSNWPIKLKDKELLLRPLRFRDKRAWDLSRSKNREWLTPWEATRPELDSHLPLPTYFGMVQSYRRDGQELRSISLGIWLKENEGEVFIGQITLGGIVFGAMRGGHIGYWIDQRYANKGYTTRAVSLLTEFGLNKLALHRIEINLRPENDASKRVAEKCGYIFEGIRPRYLHIAGAWRDHLTYVKENPRIK
;
A
#
# COMPACT_ATOMS: atom_id res chain seq x y z
N MET A 1 -14.58 -11.82 31.91
CA MET A 1 -15.11 -11.71 30.54
C MET A 1 -14.06 -12.17 29.59
N SER A 2 -14.30 -13.28 28.93
CA SER A 2 -13.30 -14.07 28.16
C SER A 2 -13.02 -13.44 26.79
N TRP A 3 -11.78 -13.08 26.53
CA TRP A 3 -11.27 -12.55 25.24
C TRP A 3 -10.83 -13.66 24.29
N PHE A 4 -11.44 -14.85 24.35
CA PHE A 4 -11.11 -16.00 23.51
C PHE A 4 -12.19 -16.22 22.44
N LEU A 5 -12.13 -15.46 21.33
CA LEU A 5 -12.64 -15.89 20.02
C LEU A 5 -11.64 -15.49 18.92
N ILE A 6 -10.38 -15.91 19.10
CA ILE A 6 -9.39 -15.99 18.01
C ILE A 6 -9.54 -17.40 17.45
N GLY A 7 -10.36 -17.60 16.41
CA GLY A 7 -10.47 -18.93 15.86
C GLY A 7 -11.50 -19.17 14.76
N ALA A 8 -12.18 -18.15 14.29
CA ALA A 8 -12.96 -18.28 13.07
C ALA A 8 -12.27 -17.44 11.96
N GLN A 9 -11.14 -17.92 11.45
CA GLN A 9 -10.69 -17.53 10.11
C GLN A 9 -11.80 -17.96 9.17
N THR A 10 -12.62 -16.99 8.79
CA THR A 10 -13.70 -17.17 7.85
C THR A 10 -13.10 -17.79 6.59
N LYS A 11 -13.57 -18.99 6.19
CA LYS A 11 -13.16 -19.71 4.97
C LYS A 11 -13.21 -18.86 3.67
N LEU A 12 -13.75 -17.65 3.73
CA LEU A 12 -13.76 -16.63 2.65
C LEU A 12 -12.39 -15.97 2.38
N ALA A 13 -11.48 -15.94 3.38
CA ALA A 13 -10.17 -15.31 3.22
C ALA A 13 -9.05 -16.30 2.84
N THR A 14 -9.25 -17.62 3.00
CA THR A 14 -8.20 -18.62 2.78
C THR A 14 -7.97 -19.02 1.32
N ASN A 15 -8.78 -18.56 0.37
CA ASN A 15 -8.50 -18.65 -1.07
C ASN A 15 -8.05 -17.31 -1.63
N SER A 16 -6.96 -16.72 -1.08
CA SER A 16 -6.27 -15.68 -1.80
C SER A 16 -5.70 -16.32 -3.06
N ASN A 17 -6.29 -16.02 -4.22
CA ASN A 17 -5.74 -16.40 -5.53
C ASN A 17 -4.42 -15.64 -5.74
N TRP A 18 -3.42 -15.91 -4.91
CA TRP A 18 -2.08 -15.38 -5.12
C TRP A 18 -1.44 -16.05 -6.35
N PRO A 19 -0.86 -15.30 -7.27
CA PRO A 19 -0.59 -13.86 -7.24
C PRO A 19 -1.78 -12.98 -7.68
N ILE A 20 -2.13 -12.02 -6.84
CA ILE A 20 -3.19 -11.04 -7.11
C ILE A 20 -2.77 -10.14 -8.26
N LYS A 21 -3.67 -9.97 -9.24
CA LYS A 21 -3.50 -9.04 -10.35
C LYS A 21 -4.78 -8.23 -10.51
N LEU A 22 -4.65 -6.89 -10.46
CA LEU A 22 -5.74 -5.96 -10.66
C LEU A 22 -5.45 -5.13 -11.92
N LYS A 23 -6.46 -4.88 -12.73
CA LYS A 23 -6.30 -4.20 -14.03
C LYS A 23 -7.36 -3.13 -14.21
N ASP A 24 -6.96 -2.01 -14.80
CA ASP A 24 -7.84 -0.97 -15.31
C ASP A 24 -7.20 -0.37 -16.56
N LYS A 25 -7.79 -0.65 -17.73
CA LYS A 25 -7.23 -0.26 -19.03
C LYS A 25 -5.75 -0.67 -19.15
N GLU A 26 -4.85 0.29 -19.39
CA GLU A 26 -3.40 0.09 -19.46
C GLU A 26 -2.72 -0.11 -18.11
N LEU A 27 -3.40 0.20 -17.01
CA LEU A 27 -2.85 0.08 -15.66
C LEU A 27 -2.94 -1.37 -15.17
N LEU A 28 -1.82 -1.89 -14.68
CA LEU A 28 -1.72 -3.22 -14.08
C LEU A 28 -1.07 -3.13 -12.70
N LEU A 29 -1.74 -3.63 -11.68
CA LEU A 29 -1.16 -3.90 -10.38
C LEU A 29 -0.84 -5.38 -10.27
N ARG A 30 0.41 -5.73 -10.02
CA ARG A 30 0.85 -7.11 -9.83
C ARG A 30 2.01 -7.20 -8.85
N PRO A 31 2.20 -8.35 -8.17
CA PRO A 31 3.37 -8.56 -7.33
C PRO A 31 4.67 -8.34 -8.10
N LEU A 32 5.67 -7.80 -7.40
CA LEU A 32 7.03 -7.73 -7.90
C LEU A 32 7.60 -9.15 -8.03
N ARG A 33 8.45 -9.36 -9.05
CA ARG A 33 9.16 -10.61 -9.34
C ARG A 33 10.66 -10.35 -9.25
N PHE A 34 11.45 -11.39 -9.09
CA PHE A 34 12.91 -11.26 -9.03
C PHE A 34 13.49 -10.56 -10.28
N ARG A 35 12.96 -10.87 -11.45
CA ARG A 35 13.37 -10.24 -12.72
C ARG A 35 13.05 -8.75 -12.83
N ASP A 36 12.17 -8.21 -12.00
CA ASP A 36 11.78 -6.80 -12.00
C ASP A 36 12.82 -5.91 -11.28
N LYS A 37 13.87 -6.49 -10.69
CA LYS A 37 14.88 -5.78 -9.91
C LYS A 37 15.45 -4.57 -10.63
N ARG A 38 15.86 -4.74 -11.89
CA ARG A 38 16.45 -3.64 -12.67
C ARG A 38 15.49 -2.46 -12.83
N ALA A 39 14.21 -2.73 -13.13
CA ALA A 39 13.20 -1.69 -13.30
C ALA A 39 12.91 -0.98 -11.97
N TRP A 40 12.84 -1.74 -10.88
CA TRP A 40 12.64 -1.20 -9.54
C TRP A 40 13.82 -0.33 -9.07
N ASP A 41 15.05 -0.82 -9.16
CA ASP A 41 16.27 -0.09 -8.78
C ASP A 41 16.38 1.23 -9.56
N LEU A 42 16.18 1.16 -10.89
CA LEU A 42 16.25 2.32 -11.77
C LEU A 42 15.20 3.38 -11.42
N SER A 43 13.96 2.96 -11.15
CA SER A 43 12.90 3.87 -10.74
C SER A 43 13.20 4.49 -9.38
N ARG A 44 13.63 3.69 -8.40
CA ARG A 44 13.98 4.18 -7.06
C ARG A 44 15.13 5.18 -7.08
N SER A 45 16.21 4.87 -7.81
CA SER A 45 17.39 5.75 -7.89
C SER A 45 17.06 7.10 -8.57
N LYS A 46 16.29 7.08 -9.67
CA LYS A 46 15.89 8.30 -10.39
C LYS A 46 14.93 9.19 -9.58
N ASN A 47 14.20 8.62 -8.66
CA ASN A 47 13.20 9.32 -7.87
C ASN A 47 13.64 9.56 -6.42
N ARG A 48 14.92 9.40 -6.10
CA ARG A 48 15.40 9.50 -4.71
C ARG A 48 15.02 10.82 -4.06
N GLU A 49 15.33 11.95 -4.68
CA GLU A 49 15.00 13.28 -4.15
C GLU A 49 13.49 13.51 -4.03
N TRP A 50 12.72 13.05 -5.03
CA TRP A 50 11.27 13.14 -5.05
C TRP A 50 10.60 12.35 -3.92
N LEU A 51 11.15 11.20 -3.56
CA LEU A 51 10.55 10.28 -2.58
C LEU A 51 11.05 10.50 -1.16
N THR A 52 12.30 10.92 -0.97
CA THR A 52 12.93 11.08 0.35
C THR A 52 12.07 11.82 1.38
N PRO A 53 11.38 12.93 1.07
CA PRO A 53 10.55 13.63 2.05
C PRO A 53 9.38 12.80 2.60
N TRP A 54 8.98 11.75 1.89
CA TRP A 54 7.80 10.93 2.18
C TRP A 54 8.14 9.51 2.63
N GLU A 55 9.44 9.16 2.64
CA GLU A 55 9.86 7.79 2.96
C GLU A 55 9.84 7.50 4.45
N ALA A 56 9.25 6.36 4.79
CA ALA A 56 9.39 5.79 6.10
C ALA A 56 10.87 5.45 6.35
N THR A 57 11.38 5.92 7.46
CA THR A 57 12.74 5.66 7.91
C THR A 57 12.73 4.90 9.24
N ARG A 58 13.83 4.22 9.55
CA ARG A 58 13.97 3.53 10.83
C ARG A 58 14.43 4.53 11.90
N PRO A 59 13.86 4.48 13.11
CA PRO A 59 14.43 5.16 14.25
C PRO A 59 15.87 4.67 14.55
N GLU A 60 16.66 5.45 15.28
CA GLU A 60 18.05 5.11 15.61
C GLU A 60 18.21 3.74 16.28
N LEU A 61 17.25 3.34 17.12
CA LEU A 61 17.23 2.03 17.77
C LEU A 61 17.35 0.84 16.79
N ASP A 62 16.83 1.00 15.58
CA ASP A 62 16.81 -0.03 14.54
C ASP A 62 17.82 0.23 13.41
N SER A 63 18.64 1.29 13.53
CA SER A 63 19.58 1.71 12.47
C SER A 63 20.66 0.68 12.18
N HIS A 64 21.02 -0.15 13.17
CA HIS A 64 22.03 -1.21 13.08
C HIS A 64 21.52 -2.44 12.29
N LEU A 65 20.22 -2.58 12.09
CA LEU A 65 19.67 -3.73 11.34
C LEU A 65 19.90 -3.55 9.84
N PRO A 66 20.38 -4.58 9.13
CA PRO A 66 20.61 -4.47 7.69
C PRO A 66 19.29 -4.22 6.95
N LEU A 67 19.37 -3.42 5.89
CA LEU A 67 18.23 -3.26 4.99
C LEU A 67 17.99 -4.56 4.23
N PRO A 68 16.74 -4.94 4.00
CA PRO A 68 16.44 -6.13 3.21
C PRO A 68 16.96 -5.97 1.79
N THR A 69 17.53 -7.02 1.23
CA THR A 69 17.85 -7.07 -0.19
C THR A 69 16.55 -7.04 -1.01
N TYR A 70 16.63 -6.66 -2.30
CA TYR A 70 15.47 -6.73 -3.19
C TYR A 70 14.82 -8.13 -3.19
N PHE A 71 15.63 -9.17 -3.24
CA PHE A 71 15.14 -10.55 -3.24
C PHE A 71 14.45 -10.92 -1.93
N GLY A 72 15.03 -10.56 -0.79
CA GLY A 72 14.41 -10.75 0.52
C GLY A 72 13.09 -9.99 0.67
N MET A 73 13.05 -8.75 0.17
CA MET A 73 11.83 -7.94 0.11
C MET A 73 10.73 -8.62 -0.73
N VAL A 74 11.04 -9.10 -1.93
CA VAL A 74 10.08 -9.80 -2.80
C VAL A 74 9.57 -11.09 -2.16
N GLN A 75 10.45 -11.86 -1.49
CA GLN A 75 10.04 -13.06 -0.75
C GLN A 75 9.10 -12.73 0.41
N SER A 76 9.41 -11.66 1.18
CA SER A 76 8.54 -11.20 2.26
C SER A 76 7.17 -10.78 1.72
N TYR A 77 7.12 -9.98 0.67
CA TYR A 77 5.85 -9.56 0.04
C TYR A 77 5.01 -10.75 -0.43
N ARG A 78 5.67 -11.80 -0.98
CA ARG A 78 4.97 -13.02 -1.39
C ARG A 78 4.37 -13.74 -0.19
N ARG A 79 5.14 -13.97 0.88
CA ARG A 79 4.67 -14.64 2.09
C ARG A 79 3.53 -13.84 2.74
N ASP A 80 3.72 -12.54 2.92
CA ASP A 80 2.72 -11.67 3.56
C ASP A 80 1.43 -11.59 2.74
N GLY A 81 1.54 -11.64 1.40
CA GLY A 81 0.38 -11.69 0.51
C GLY A 81 -0.37 -13.02 0.55
N GLN A 82 0.34 -14.14 0.65
CA GLN A 82 -0.26 -15.47 0.82
C GLN A 82 -1.00 -15.61 2.16
N GLU A 83 -0.45 -15.00 3.21
CA GLU A 83 -1.02 -15.00 4.55
C GLU A 83 -2.00 -13.84 4.81
N LEU A 84 -2.27 -13.01 3.79
CA LEU A 84 -3.14 -11.82 3.88
C LEU A 84 -2.76 -10.85 5.02
N ARG A 85 -1.48 -10.76 5.35
CA ARG A 85 -0.98 -9.74 6.28
C ARG A 85 -0.74 -8.40 5.58
N SER A 86 -0.29 -8.47 4.33
CA SER A 86 -0.01 -7.30 3.49
C SER A 86 -0.02 -7.69 2.01
N ILE A 87 -0.57 -6.84 1.16
CA ILE A 87 -0.61 -7.04 -0.30
C ILE A 87 0.18 -5.92 -0.95
N SER A 88 1.43 -6.23 -1.32
CA SER A 88 2.33 -5.28 -1.99
C SER A 88 2.41 -5.57 -3.48
N LEU A 89 2.06 -4.57 -4.30
CA LEU A 89 1.96 -4.66 -5.76
C LEU A 89 2.78 -3.55 -6.42
N GLY A 90 3.51 -3.89 -7.46
CA GLY A 90 4.05 -2.91 -8.40
C GLY A 90 2.94 -2.31 -9.25
N ILE A 91 3.07 -1.02 -9.55
CA ILE A 91 2.20 -0.29 -10.49
C ILE A 91 2.89 -0.29 -11.85
N TRP A 92 2.22 -0.82 -12.86
CA TRP A 92 2.76 -1.01 -14.20
C TRP A 92 1.84 -0.38 -15.24
N LEU A 93 2.43 0.23 -16.26
CA LEU A 93 1.70 0.60 -17.47
C LEU A 93 2.00 -0.41 -18.57
N LYS A 94 0.96 -0.81 -19.28
CA LYS A 94 1.10 -1.58 -20.52
C LYS A 94 1.31 -0.61 -21.67
N GLU A 95 2.46 -0.73 -22.29
CA GLU A 95 2.83 -0.01 -23.50
C GLU A 95 3.09 -1.02 -24.64
N ASN A 96 3.28 -0.54 -25.86
CA ASN A 96 3.48 -1.41 -27.04
C ASN A 96 4.66 -2.36 -26.89
N GLU A 97 5.72 -1.94 -26.18
CA GLU A 97 6.95 -2.71 -25.96
C GLU A 97 6.96 -3.52 -24.66
N GLY A 98 5.87 -3.52 -23.89
CA GLY A 98 5.78 -4.30 -22.65
C GLY A 98 5.21 -3.57 -21.44
N GLU A 99 5.65 -3.96 -20.26
CA GLU A 99 5.20 -3.38 -18.98
C GLU A 99 6.27 -2.41 -18.44
N VAL A 100 5.91 -1.15 -18.24
CA VAL A 100 6.76 -0.12 -17.61
C VAL A 100 6.43 -0.01 -16.14
N PHE A 101 7.43 -0.16 -15.26
CA PHE A 101 7.27 0.02 -13.83
C PHE A 101 7.25 1.51 -13.48
N ILE A 102 6.16 1.97 -12.85
CA ILE A 102 5.95 3.37 -12.53
C ILE A 102 5.76 3.66 -11.04
N GLY A 103 5.69 2.66 -10.18
CA GLY A 103 5.49 2.87 -8.74
C GLY A 103 5.09 1.59 -8.01
N GLN A 104 4.73 1.75 -6.76
CA GLN A 104 4.32 0.64 -5.89
C GLN A 104 3.16 1.07 -5.00
N ILE A 105 2.28 0.13 -4.69
CA ILE A 105 1.16 0.30 -3.77
C ILE A 105 1.05 -0.91 -2.85
N THR A 106 0.72 -0.67 -1.60
CA THR A 106 0.59 -1.71 -0.57
C THR A 106 -0.68 -1.49 0.23
N LEU A 107 -1.49 -2.53 0.37
CA LEU A 107 -2.49 -2.64 1.42
C LEU A 107 -1.84 -3.42 2.56
N GLY A 108 -1.42 -2.72 3.60
CA GLY A 108 -0.67 -3.26 4.74
C GLY A 108 -1.48 -3.31 6.02
N GLY A 109 -0.92 -4.00 7.03
CA GLY A 109 -1.57 -4.09 8.33
C GLY A 109 -2.97 -4.70 8.27
N ILE A 110 -3.16 -5.69 7.40
CA ILE A 110 -4.47 -6.33 7.25
C ILE A 110 -4.77 -7.11 8.52
N VAL A 111 -5.85 -6.74 9.18
CA VAL A 111 -6.36 -7.38 10.39
C VAL A 111 -7.81 -7.76 10.15
N PHE A 112 -8.16 -8.99 10.55
CA PHE A 112 -9.52 -9.50 10.57
C PHE A 112 -10.11 -9.45 11.99
N GLY A 113 -11.27 -10.01 12.21
CA GLY A 113 -11.97 -9.97 13.50
C GLY A 113 -12.67 -8.63 13.71
N ALA A 114 -12.64 -8.10 14.91
CA ALA A 114 -13.39 -6.90 15.31
C ALA A 114 -12.96 -5.62 14.55
N MET A 115 -11.70 -5.50 14.15
CA MET A 115 -11.20 -4.34 13.40
C MET A 115 -11.51 -4.42 11.90
N ARG A 116 -11.28 -5.59 11.27
CA ARG A 116 -11.47 -5.85 9.82
C ARG A 116 -10.96 -4.72 8.94
N GLY A 117 -9.71 -4.34 9.08
CA GLY A 117 -9.17 -3.15 8.43
C GLY A 117 -7.75 -3.32 7.92
N GLY A 118 -7.24 -2.25 7.32
CA GLY A 118 -5.87 -2.12 6.85
C GLY A 118 -5.59 -0.69 6.40
N HIS A 119 -4.39 -0.44 5.91
CA HIS A 119 -4.02 0.88 5.40
C HIS A 119 -3.35 0.77 4.03
N ILE A 120 -3.54 1.78 3.18
CA ILE A 120 -2.91 1.87 1.87
C ILE A 120 -1.78 2.89 1.91
N GLY A 121 -0.57 2.43 1.52
CA GLY A 121 0.58 3.28 1.24
C GLY A 121 1.02 3.11 -0.22
N TYR A 122 1.55 4.18 -0.82
CA TYR A 122 1.97 4.16 -2.23
C TYR A 122 3.06 5.18 -2.53
N TRP A 123 3.74 4.96 -3.64
CA TRP A 123 4.60 5.95 -4.29
C TRP A 123 4.53 5.80 -5.80
N ILE A 124 4.84 6.87 -6.51
CA ILE A 124 4.83 6.95 -7.97
C ILE A 124 6.11 7.64 -8.47
N ASP A 125 6.63 7.19 -9.59
CA ASP A 125 7.71 7.89 -10.32
C ASP A 125 7.22 9.28 -10.74
N GLN A 126 8.03 10.30 -10.48
CA GLN A 126 7.69 11.72 -10.70
C GLN A 126 7.18 11.99 -12.12
N ARG A 127 7.73 11.31 -13.13
CA ARG A 127 7.33 11.44 -14.55
C ARG A 127 5.88 11.02 -14.82
N TYR A 128 5.32 10.21 -13.93
CA TYR A 128 3.94 9.71 -14.00
C TYR A 128 3.02 10.31 -12.95
N ALA A 129 3.54 11.25 -12.15
CA ALA A 129 2.73 12.00 -11.19
C ALA A 129 1.72 12.91 -11.91
N ASN A 130 0.64 13.26 -11.22
CA ASN A 130 -0.45 14.13 -11.71
C ASN A 130 -1.21 13.61 -12.96
N LYS A 131 -0.99 12.37 -13.40
CA LYS A 131 -1.66 11.74 -14.55
C LYS A 131 -2.84 10.82 -14.14
N GLY A 132 -3.22 10.81 -12.87
CA GLY A 132 -4.33 10.01 -12.35
C GLY A 132 -4.00 8.53 -12.07
N TYR A 133 -2.81 8.05 -12.40
CA TYR A 133 -2.45 6.64 -12.20
C TYR A 133 -2.51 6.19 -10.74
N THR A 134 -2.02 7.05 -9.82
CA THR A 134 -2.07 6.75 -8.38
C THR A 134 -3.51 6.63 -7.89
N THR A 135 -4.39 7.56 -8.29
CA THR A 135 -5.81 7.52 -7.94
C THR A 135 -6.47 6.23 -8.41
N ARG A 136 -6.22 5.82 -9.66
CA ARG A 136 -6.75 4.57 -10.21
C ARG A 136 -6.19 3.34 -9.48
N ALA A 137 -4.89 3.33 -9.16
CA ALA A 137 -4.27 2.25 -8.40
C ALA A 137 -4.86 2.12 -6.99
N VAL A 138 -5.04 3.24 -6.30
CA VAL A 138 -5.68 3.29 -4.97
C VAL A 138 -7.13 2.79 -5.05
N SER A 139 -7.93 3.25 -6.03
CA SER A 139 -9.30 2.78 -6.22
C SER A 139 -9.36 1.27 -6.44
N LEU A 140 -8.54 0.71 -7.32
CA LEU A 140 -8.48 -0.73 -7.59
C LEU A 140 -8.17 -1.55 -6.34
N LEU A 141 -7.16 -1.14 -5.57
CA LEU A 141 -6.75 -1.88 -4.37
C LEU A 141 -7.75 -1.70 -3.23
N THR A 142 -8.36 -0.51 -3.11
CA THR A 142 -9.45 -0.26 -2.16
C THR A 142 -10.66 -1.15 -2.45
N GLU A 143 -11.11 -1.20 -3.70
CA GLU A 143 -12.22 -2.06 -4.10
C GLU A 143 -11.93 -3.55 -3.84
N PHE A 144 -10.70 -3.98 -4.12
CA PHE A 144 -10.26 -5.34 -3.79
C PHE A 144 -10.34 -5.59 -2.27
N GLY A 145 -9.81 -4.69 -1.44
CA GLY A 145 -9.84 -4.81 0.02
C GLY A 145 -11.27 -4.85 0.60
N LEU A 146 -12.12 -3.92 0.18
CA LEU A 146 -13.50 -3.83 0.67
C LEU A 146 -14.39 -4.98 0.13
N ASN A 147 -14.27 -5.33 -1.15
CA ASN A 147 -15.21 -6.25 -1.81
C ASN A 147 -14.75 -7.71 -1.79
N LYS A 148 -13.44 -7.98 -1.94
CA LYS A 148 -12.91 -9.37 -2.00
C LYS A 148 -12.42 -9.87 -0.65
N LEU A 149 -11.77 -9.01 0.14
CA LEU A 149 -11.33 -9.35 1.49
C LEU A 149 -12.40 -9.05 2.55
N ALA A 150 -13.48 -8.39 2.16
CA ALA A 150 -14.54 -7.94 3.06
C ALA A 150 -13.98 -7.15 4.26
N LEU A 151 -13.03 -6.26 4.01
CA LEU A 151 -12.56 -5.35 5.05
C LEU A 151 -13.66 -4.32 5.35
N HIS A 152 -13.80 -3.96 6.63
CA HIS A 152 -14.75 -2.93 7.08
C HIS A 152 -14.21 -1.54 6.75
N ARG A 153 -12.91 -1.29 7.01
CA ARG A 153 -12.30 0.01 6.79
C ARG A 153 -10.90 -0.08 6.19
N ILE A 154 -10.57 0.90 5.37
CA ILE A 154 -9.22 1.09 4.84
C ILE A 154 -8.80 2.53 5.10
N GLU A 155 -7.58 2.71 5.58
CA GLU A 155 -7.01 4.02 5.90
C GLU A 155 -5.95 4.43 4.87
N ILE A 156 -5.82 5.74 4.67
CA ILE A 156 -4.65 6.37 4.05
C ILE A 156 -4.12 7.37 5.06
N ASN A 157 -2.88 7.15 5.51
CA ASN A 157 -2.21 8.03 6.45
C ASN A 157 -1.14 8.83 5.70
N LEU A 158 -1.23 10.14 5.71
CA LEU A 158 -0.38 11.03 4.93
C LEU A 158 0.09 12.22 5.77
N ARG A 159 1.29 12.73 5.47
CA ARG A 159 1.77 13.95 6.12
C ARG A 159 0.92 15.16 5.74
N PRO A 160 0.66 16.12 6.67
CA PRO A 160 -0.15 17.31 6.40
C PRO A 160 0.30 18.08 5.15
N GLU A 161 1.61 18.09 4.87
CA GLU A 161 2.21 18.82 3.74
C GLU A 161 2.11 18.06 2.40
N ASN A 162 1.61 16.83 2.40
CA ASN A 162 1.49 16.02 1.18
C ASN A 162 0.16 16.25 0.44
N ASP A 163 0.02 17.43 -0.13
CA ASP A 163 -1.19 17.80 -0.89
C ASP A 163 -1.50 16.86 -2.05
N ALA A 164 -0.48 16.26 -2.66
CA ALA A 164 -0.69 15.29 -3.75
C ALA A 164 -1.41 14.04 -3.23
N SER A 165 -0.96 13.51 -2.08
CA SER A 165 -1.56 12.34 -1.45
C SER A 165 -2.96 12.65 -0.90
N LYS A 166 -3.18 13.86 -0.36
CA LYS A 166 -4.48 14.34 0.07
C LYS A 166 -5.49 14.31 -1.07
N ARG A 167 -5.15 14.91 -2.23
CA ARG A 167 -6.01 14.89 -3.42
C ARG A 167 -6.30 13.47 -3.92
N VAL A 168 -5.36 12.53 -3.79
CA VAL A 168 -5.61 11.12 -4.15
C VAL A 168 -6.64 10.52 -3.21
N ALA A 169 -6.49 10.68 -1.89
CA ALA A 169 -7.44 10.15 -0.91
C ALA A 169 -8.86 10.69 -1.15
N GLU A 170 -9.01 12.00 -1.30
CA GLU A 170 -10.29 12.66 -1.56
C GLU A 170 -10.94 12.18 -2.88
N LYS A 171 -10.19 12.09 -3.97
CA LYS A 171 -10.69 11.57 -5.26
C LYS A 171 -11.11 10.10 -5.22
N CYS A 172 -10.53 9.31 -4.31
CA CYS A 172 -10.91 7.92 -4.08
C CYS A 172 -12.10 7.78 -3.11
N GLY A 173 -12.67 8.89 -2.62
CA GLY A 173 -13.81 8.92 -1.72
C GLY A 173 -13.45 8.53 -0.28
N TYR A 174 -12.22 8.80 0.13
CA TYR A 174 -11.82 8.72 1.54
C TYR A 174 -12.20 10.02 2.25
N ILE A 175 -12.64 9.90 3.49
CA ILE A 175 -13.09 11.01 4.33
C ILE A 175 -12.03 11.26 5.41
N PHE A 176 -11.71 12.52 5.65
CA PHE A 176 -10.81 12.92 6.74
C PHE A 176 -11.43 12.55 8.09
N GLU A 177 -10.70 11.81 8.91
CA GLU A 177 -11.14 11.36 10.23
C GLU A 177 -10.46 12.11 11.37
N GLY A 178 -9.19 12.48 11.21
CA GLY A 178 -8.46 13.15 12.27
C GLY A 178 -6.95 13.19 12.05
N ILE A 179 -6.24 13.66 13.06
CA ILE A 179 -4.78 13.82 13.09
C ILE A 179 -4.20 12.81 14.09
N ARG A 180 -3.13 12.14 13.70
CA ARG A 180 -2.32 11.28 14.57
C ARG A 180 -0.96 11.97 14.82
N PRO A 181 -0.77 12.61 15.96
CA PRO A 181 0.51 13.25 16.27
C PRO A 181 1.65 12.24 16.37
N ARG A 182 2.80 12.56 15.78
CA ARG A 182 4.03 11.76 15.83
C ARG A 182 3.83 10.28 15.48
N TYR A 183 3.03 10.00 14.46
CA TYR A 183 2.52 8.68 14.16
C TYR A 183 3.54 7.76 13.47
N LEU A 184 4.23 8.26 12.46
CA LEU A 184 5.24 7.49 11.71
C LEU A 184 6.58 8.22 11.66
N HIS A 185 7.65 7.44 11.61
CA HIS A 185 9.01 7.96 11.44
C HIS A 185 9.26 8.14 9.94
N ILE A 186 9.23 9.40 9.46
CA ILE A 186 9.37 9.79 8.05
C ILE A 186 10.51 10.77 7.90
N ALA A 187 11.39 10.54 6.91
CA ALA A 187 12.53 11.42 6.63
C ALA A 187 13.32 11.77 7.90
N GLY A 188 13.64 10.78 8.73
CA GLY A 188 14.47 10.90 9.91
C GLY A 188 13.80 11.47 11.17
N ALA A 189 12.46 11.64 11.20
CA ALA A 189 11.77 12.12 12.40
C ALA A 189 10.34 11.55 12.52
N TRP A 190 9.83 11.51 13.74
CA TRP A 190 8.43 11.22 14.02
C TRP A 190 7.56 12.38 13.53
N ARG A 191 6.64 12.10 12.61
CA ARG A 191 5.80 13.09 11.93
C ARG A 191 4.32 12.87 12.20
N ASP A 192 3.60 13.98 12.26
CA ASP A 192 2.14 13.95 12.31
C ASP A 192 1.58 13.46 10.98
N HIS A 193 0.44 12.77 11.05
CA HIS A 193 -0.28 12.29 9.88
C HIS A 193 -1.76 12.64 9.95
N LEU A 194 -2.30 13.04 8.82
CA LEU A 194 -3.73 13.08 8.58
C LEU A 194 -4.19 11.66 8.25
N THR A 195 -5.25 11.22 8.88
CA THR A 195 -5.91 9.94 8.60
C THR A 195 -7.15 10.17 7.76
N TYR A 196 -7.17 9.54 6.60
CA TYR A 196 -8.33 9.47 5.73
C TYR A 196 -8.86 8.04 5.72
N VAL A 197 -10.17 7.86 5.79
CA VAL A 197 -10.82 6.55 5.93
C VAL A 197 -11.85 6.34 4.85
N LYS A 198 -11.93 5.11 4.36
CA LYS A 198 -13.05 4.64 3.55
C LYS A 198 -13.62 3.38 4.17
N GLU A 199 -14.90 3.40 4.48
CA GLU A 199 -15.61 2.28 5.05
C GLU A 199 -16.39 1.50 4.00
N ASN A 200 -16.65 0.23 4.31
CA ASN A 200 -17.46 -0.65 3.47
C ASN A 200 -18.93 -0.56 3.90
N PRO A 201 -19.80 0.07 3.12
CA PRO A 201 -21.19 0.24 3.49
C PRO A 201 -21.99 -1.07 3.55
N ARG A 202 -21.41 -2.18 3.05
CA ARG A 202 -22.03 -3.51 3.03
C ARG A 202 -21.79 -4.31 4.32
N ILE A 203 -20.87 -3.86 5.17
CA ILE A 203 -20.54 -4.50 6.44
C ILE A 203 -21.18 -3.66 7.54
N LYS A 204 -22.17 -4.26 8.20
CA LYS A 204 -22.88 -3.67 9.36
C LYS A 204 -22.35 -4.23 10.65
#